data_235c91ec51e3a43f9c45edd924827778
#
_entry.id   235c91ec51e3a43f9c45edd924827778
#
_cell.length_a   1.000
_cell.length_b   1.000
_cell.length_c   1.000
_cell.angle_alpha   90.00
_cell.angle_beta   90.00
_cell.angle_gamma   90.00
#
_symmetry.space_group_name_H-M   'P 1'
#
loop_
_entity.id
_entity.type
_entity.pdbx_description
1 polymer ?
#
loop_
_entity_poly.entity_id
_entity_poly.type
_entity_poly.pdbx_seq_one_letter_code
_entity_poly.pdbx_strand_id
1 'polypeptide(L)'
;MISIADVSYLYPGVATQLRFSNFSIEKGEHWLLLGESGSGKTTLLHLLGGVLRTRAGKIEVEGTNITQLSESALDRFRGRHIGFIFQKNHLISALSVRNNLFLSPFLAGLPQNEKRVEEVLSQLGLLEKKNSRINNLSQGQAQRVAIARAVLNKPAVILADEPTSALDDKNADRVIDLLTEAATQNNATLLVATHDQRLKTKIKNQIQL
;
A
#
# COMPACT_ATOMS: atom_id res chain seq x y z
N MET A 1 9.67 9.21 5.24
CA MET A 1 9.42 9.23 6.70
C MET A 1 7.91 9.23 6.98
N ILE A 2 7.48 8.40 7.93
CA ILE A 2 6.09 8.35 8.43
C ILE A 2 6.15 8.60 9.93
N SER A 3 5.27 9.43 10.48
CA SER A 3 5.12 9.54 11.93
C SER A 3 3.67 9.73 12.35
N ILE A 4 3.31 9.20 13.52
CA ILE A 4 2.01 9.43 14.14
C ILE A 4 2.17 9.89 15.60
N ALA A 5 1.30 10.78 16.02
CA ALA A 5 1.23 11.28 17.39
C ALA A 5 -0.24 11.37 17.83
N ASP A 6 -0.58 10.70 18.93
CA ASP A 6 -1.90 10.71 19.61
C ASP A 6 -3.08 10.37 18.67
N VAL A 7 -2.83 9.50 17.68
CA VAL A 7 -3.82 9.15 16.68
C VAL A 7 -4.87 8.20 17.27
N SER A 8 -6.13 8.55 17.04
CA SER A 8 -7.25 7.72 17.40
C SER A 8 -8.34 7.73 16.35
N TYR A 9 -9.13 6.67 16.30
CA TYR A 9 -10.23 6.52 15.35
C TYR A 9 -11.44 5.85 15.99
N LEU A 10 -12.63 6.33 15.63
CA LEU A 10 -13.89 5.75 16.07
C LEU A 10 -14.77 5.53 14.83
N TYR A 11 -15.12 4.29 14.58
CA TYR A 11 -16.07 3.96 13.52
C TYR A 11 -17.48 4.46 13.86
N PRO A 12 -18.24 4.94 12.86
CA PRO A 12 -19.66 5.28 13.07
C PRO A 12 -20.42 4.07 13.62
N GLY A 13 -21.19 4.29 14.70
CA GLY A 13 -22.01 3.23 15.32
C GLY A 13 -21.26 2.26 16.22
N VAL A 14 -19.95 2.43 16.42
CA VAL A 14 -19.14 1.60 17.32
C VAL A 14 -18.75 2.40 18.56
N ALA A 15 -18.92 1.83 19.75
CA ALA A 15 -18.59 2.50 21.01
C ALA A 15 -17.08 2.51 21.34
N THR A 16 -16.35 1.54 20.83
CA THR A 16 -14.92 1.40 21.16
C THR A 16 -14.03 2.21 20.22
N GLN A 17 -13.27 3.13 20.81
CA GLN A 17 -12.29 3.95 20.10
C GLN A 17 -10.97 3.19 19.97
N LEU A 18 -10.44 3.10 18.74
CA LEU A 18 -9.09 2.65 18.49
C LEU A 18 -8.10 3.77 18.84
N ARG A 19 -7.04 3.43 19.56
CA ARG A 19 -5.92 4.33 19.88
C ARG A 19 -4.63 3.69 19.45
N PHE A 20 -3.76 4.45 18.81
CA PHE A 20 -2.50 3.96 18.27
C PHE A 20 -1.32 4.58 19.02
N SER A 21 -0.37 3.75 19.43
CA SER A 21 0.87 4.22 20.05
C SER A 21 1.66 5.10 19.06
N ASN A 22 2.34 6.10 19.58
CA ASN A 22 3.18 6.97 18.77
C ASN A 22 4.37 6.19 18.21
N PHE A 23 4.68 6.39 16.94
CA PHE A 23 5.88 5.83 16.30
C PHE A 23 6.35 6.71 15.15
N SER A 24 7.59 6.48 14.74
CA SER A 24 8.16 7.03 13.52
C SER A 24 8.90 5.96 12.73
N ILE A 25 8.84 6.06 11.41
CA ILE A 25 9.54 5.21 10.43
C ILE A 25 10.35 6.13 9.54
N GLU A 26 11.65 5.87 9.44
CA GLU A 26 12.53 6.66 8.60
C GLU A 26 12.35 6.33 7.10
N LYS A 27 12.83 7.22 6.26
CA LYS A 27 12.73 7.05 4.81
C LYS A 27 13.52 5.83 4.34
N GLY A 28 12.88 5.02 3.50
CA GLY A 28 13.48 3.81 2.91
C GLY A 28 13.51 2.60 3.84
N GLU A 29 13.04 2.72 5.08
CA GLU A 29 12.91 1.57 5.96
C GLU A 29 11.72 0.68 5.59
N HIS A 30 11.84 -0.61 5.92
CA HIS A 30 10.79 -1.60 5.76
C HIS A 30 10.35 -2.10 7.13
N TRP A 31 9.04 -2.07 7.39
CA TRP A 31 8.44 -2.39 8.67
C TRP A 31 7.25 -3.34 8.54
N LEU A 32 7.06 -4.19 9.55
CA LEU A 32 5.85 -4.97 9.75
C LEU A 32 4.96 -4.29 10.80
N LEU A 33 3.66 -4.23 10.51
CA LEU A 33 2.61 -3.90 11.46
C LEU A 33 1.91 -5.19 11.86
N LEU A 34 2.22 -5.67 13.06
CA LEU A 34 1.76 -6.94 13.59
C LEU A 34 0.61 -6.75 14.58
N GLY A 35 -0.24 -7.74 14.71
CA GLY A 35 -1.32 -7.75 15.69
C GLY A 35 -2.35 -8.83 15.36
N GLU A 36 -3.20 -9.14 16.30
CA GLU A 36 -4.29 -10.08 16.11
C GLU A 36 -5.34 -9.57 15.11
N SER A 37 -6.23 -10.45 14.66
CA SER A 37 -7.36 -10.03 13.85
C SER A 37 -8.24 -9.06 14.67
N GLY A 38 -8.61 -7.93 14.06
CA GLY A 38 -9.40 -6.90 14.75
C GLY A 38 -8.58 -5.89 15.59
N SER A 39 -7.25 -6.01 15.70
CA SER A 39 -6.41 -5.05 16.45
C SER A 39 -6.35 -3.64 15.85
N GLY A 40 -6.86 -3.44 14.63
CA GLY A 40 -6.87 -2.13 13.98
C GLY A 40 -5.79 -1.92 12.91
N LYS A 41 -5.04 -2.96 12.49
CA LYS A 41 -4.00 -2.85 11.44
C LYS A 41 -4.49 -2.18 10.15
N THR A 42 -5.57 -2.71 9.58
CA THR A 42 -6.21 -2.14 8.38
C THR A 42 -6.64 -0.69 8.61
N THR A 43 -7.21 -0.39 9.79
CA THR A 43 -7.62 0.97 10.15
C THR A 43 -6.43 1.91 10.18
N LEU A 44 -5.33 1.51 10.81
CA LEU A 44 -4.12 2.32 10.87
C LEU A 44 -3.54 2.55 9.47
N LEU A 45 -3.43 1.50 8.63
CA LEU A 45 -2.98 1.67 7.25
C LEU A 45 -3.88 2.63 6.46
N HIS A 46 -5.19 2.54 6.63
CA HIS A 46 -6.13 3.44 5.96
C HIS A 46 -6.00 4.90 6.45
N LEU A 47 -5.70 5.10 7.73
CA LEU A 47 -5.41 6.43 8.28
C LEU A 47 -4.09 6.99 7.71
N LEU A 48 -3.02 6.20 7.69
CA LEU A 48 -1.72 6.56 7.10
C LEU A 48 -1.83 6.83 5.59
N GLY A 49 -2.67 6.06 4.91
CA GLY A 49 -2.96 6.23 3.49
C GLY A 49 -3.93 7.36 3.17
N GLY A 50 -4.49 8.04 4.18
CA GLY A 50 -5.50 9.09 3.98
C GLY A 50 -6.80 8.57 3.35
N VAL A 51 -7.09 7.28 3.46
CA VAL A 51 -8.37 6.66 3.07
C VAL A 51 -9.43 6.91 4.15
N LEU A 52 -9.00 6.87 5.42
CA LEU A 52 -9.78 7.29 6.58
C LEU A 52 -9.21 8.58 7.14
N ARG A 53 -10.06 9.39 7.77
CA ARG A 53 -9.64 10.59 8.49
C ARG A 53 -9.65 10.35 9.98
N THR A 54 -8.54 10.65 10.64
CA THR A 54 -8.51 10.64 12.10
C THR A 54 -9.38 11.75 12.70
N ARG A 55 -9.94 11.51 13.88
CA ARG A 55 -10.64 12.54 14.66
C ARG A 55 -9.72 13.28 15.62
N ALA A 56 -8.59 12.70 15.96
CA ALA A 56 -7.59 13.28 16.85
C ALA A 56 -6.20 12.80 16.50
N GLY A 57 -5.19 13.58 16.87
CA GLY A 57 -3.80 13.29 16.63
C GLY A 57 -3.29 13.83 15.29
N LYS A 58 -2.03 13.53 15.02
CA LYS A 58 -1.28 14.02 13.86
C LYS A 58 -0.69 12.85 13.11
N ILE A 59 -0.79 12.88 11.79
CA ILE A 59 -0.14 11.93 10.87
C ILE A 59 0.71 12.73 9.90
N GLU A 60 1.99 12.48 9.88
CA GLU A 60 2.92 13.06 8.91
C GLU A 60 3.45 11.98 7.97
N VAL A 61 3.43 12.31 6.68
CA VAL A 61 4.02 11.50 5.62
C VAL A 61 4.88 12.41 4.76
N GLU A 62 6.14 12.06 4.57
CA GLU A 62 7.12 12.88 3.83
C GLU A 62 7.14 14.36 4.30
N GLY A 63 7.10 14.58 5.62
CA GLY A 63 7.10 15.90 6.21
C GLY A 63 5.79 16.68 6.07
N THR A 64 4.77 16.11 5.45
CA THR A 64 3.45 16.73 5.28
C THR A 64 2.47 16.19 6.32
N ASN A 65 1.85 17.09 7.11
CA ASN A 65 0.75 16.72 7.99
C ASN A 65 -0.51 16.47 7.18
N ILE A 66 -0.80 15.19 6.89
CA ILE A 66 -1.94 14.81 6.05
C ILE A 66 -3.30 15.00 6.74
N THR A 67 -3.34 15.13 8.08
CA THR A 67 -4.60 15.33 8.82
C THR A 67 -5.19 16.72 8.60
N GLN A 68 -4.37 17.69 8.18
CA GLN A 68 -4.76 19.08 7.93
C GLN A 68 -5.09 19.36 6.46
N LEU A 69 -4.85 18.43 5.55
CA LEU A 69 -5.13 18.63 4.14
C LEU A 69 -6.64 18.65 3.88
N SER A 70 -7.08 19.51 2.95
CA SER A 70 -8.43 19.41 2.38
C SER A 70 -8.59 18.08 1.62
N GLU A 71 -9.81 17.63 1.36
CA GLU A 71 -10.06 16.36 0.65
C GLU A 71 -9.34 16.31 -0.70
N SER A 72 -9.49 17.36 -1.51
CA SER A 72 -8.84 17.41 -2.82
C SER A 72 -7.30 17.48 -2.75
N ALA A 73 -6.74 18.10 -1.70
CA ALA A 73 -5.30 18.14 -1.47
C ALA A 73 -4.79 16.75 -1.00
N LEU A 74 -5.55 16.08 -0.12
CA LEU A 74 -5.24 14.73 0.36
C LEU A 74 -5.30 13.71 -0.78
N ASP A 75 -6.30 13.77 -1.65
CA ASP A 75 -6.40 12.89 -2.82
C ASP A 75 -5.21 13.05 -3.77
N ARG A 76 -4.81 14.30 -4.06
CA ARG A 76 -3.61 14.56 -4.86
C ARG A 76 -2.33 14.09 -4.18
N PHE A 77 -2.22 14.31 -2.86
CA PHE A 77 -1.07 13.86 -2.08
C PHE A 77 -0.98 12.34 -2.10
N ARG A 78 -2.07 11.64 -1.80
CA ARG A 78 -2.15 10.17 -1.84
C ARG A 78 -1.74 9.62 -3.20
N GLY A 79 -2.31 10.14 -4.27
CA GLY A 79 -2.02 9.68 -5.63
C GLY A 79 -0.56 9.82 -6.05
N ARG A 80 0.17 10.77 -5.45
CA ARG A 80 1.58 11.05 -5.79
C ARG A 80 2.58 10.39 -4.87
N HIS A 81 2.26 10.27 -3.58
CA HIS A 81 3.23 9.89 -2.54
C HIS A 81 2.96 8.53 -1.92
N ILE A 82 1.77 7.96 -2.07
CA ILE A 82 1.37 6.72 -1.40
C ILE A 82 0.95 5.67 -2.42
N GLY A 83 1.65 4.54 -2.42
CA GLY A 83 1.23 3.31 -3.08
C GLY A 83 0.46 2.45 -2.09
N PHE A 84 -0.77 2.05 -2.43
CA PHE A 84 -1.56 1.21 -1.54
C PHE A 84 -1.86 -0.15 -2.18
N ILE A 85 -1.57 -1.22 -1.45
CA ILE A 85 -1.91 -2.60 -1.80
C ILE A 85 -2.93 -3.08 -0.77
N PHE A 86 -4.15 -3.27 -1.21
CA PHE A 86 -5.26 -3.71 -0.37
C PHE A 86 -5.30 -5.24 -0.29
N GLN A 87 -5.87 -5.78 0.76
CA GLN A 87 -6.12 -7.21 0.93
C GLN A 87 -6.91 -7.80 -0.26
N LYS A 88 -7.92 -7.08 -0.76
CA LYS A 88 -8.55 -7.34 -2.05
C LYS A 88 -7.92 -6.42 -3.09
N ASN A 89 -7.51 -6.95 -4.23
CA ASN A 89 -6.73 -6.20 -5.23
C ASN A 89 -7.44 -4.99 -5.84
N HIS A 90 -8.78 -4.91 -5.74
CA HIS A 90 -9.60 -3.83 -6.30
C HIS A 90 -9.21 -3.45 -7.75
N LEU A 91 -8.94 -4.47 -8.57
CA LEU A 91 -8.71 -4.29 -10.00
C LEU A 91 -10.06 -4.22 -10.73
N ILE A 92 -10.15 -3.34 -11.71
CA ILE A 92 -11.38 -3.19 -12.51
C ILE A 92 -11.38 -4.27 -13.59
N SER A 93 -12.26 -5.25 -13.46
CA SER A 93 -12.33 -6.43 -14.33
C SER A 93 -12.63 -6.11 -15.79
N ALA A 94 -13.37 -5.03 -16.05
CA ALA A 94 -13.69 -4.56 -17.41
C ALA A 94 -12.48 -3.97 -18.16
N LEU A 95 -11.44 -3.58 -17.44
CA LEU A 95 -10.24 -2.97 -18.01
C LEU A 95 -9.12 -4.01 -18.22
N SER A 96 -8.23 -3.71 -19.17
CA SER A 96 -6.97 -4.43 -19.31
C SER A 96 -6.02 -4.14 -18.14
N VAL A 97 -4.95 -4.94 -17.99
CA VAL A 97 -3.85 -4.68 -17.06
C VAL A 97 -3.31 -3.26 -17.27
N ARG A 98 -2.95 -2.91 -18.50
CA ARG A 98 -2.46 -1.57 -18.85
C ARG A 98 -3.40 -0.45 -18.38
N ASN A 99 -4.68 -0.58 -18.65
CA ASN A 99 -5.65 0.46 -18.29
C ASN A 99 -5.90 0.54 -16.77
N ASN A 100 -5.83 -0.59 -16.05
CA ASN A 100 -5.83 -0.59 -14.58
C ASN A 100 -4.62 0.18 -14.02
N LEU A 101 -3.45 0.05 -14.64
CA LEU A 101 -2.26 0.78 -14.22
C LEU A 101 -2.38 2.28 -14.53
N PHE A 102 -2.90 2.65 -15.67
CA PHE A 102 -3.08 4.06 -16.03
C PHE A 102 -4.07 4.84 -15.17
N LEU A 103 -4.95 4.14 -14.45
CA LEU A 103 -5.82 4.81 -13.47
C LEU A 103 -5.02 5.52 -12.37
N SER A 104 -3.89 4.96 -11.95
CA SER A 104 -3.07 5.55 -10.88
C SER A 104 -2.53 6.94 -11.25
N PRO A 105 -1.78 7.14 -12.35
CA PRO A 105 -1.35 8.47 -12.74
C PRO A 105 -2.51 9.37 -13.16
N PHE A 106 -3.55 8.84 -13.82
CA PHE A 106 -4.72 9.63 -14.21
C PHE A 106 -5.40 10.29 -13.00
N LEU A 107 -5.70 9.51 -11.94
CA LEU A 107 -6.33 10.02 -10.73
C LEU A 107 -5.41 10.95 -9.92
N ALA A 108 -4.08 10.77 -10.02
CA ALA A 108 -3.10 11.63 -9.39
C ALA A 108 -2.84 12.95 -10.14
N GLY A 109 -3.45 13.16 -11.31
CA GLY A 109 -3.16 14.30 -12.18
C GLY A 109 -1.71 14.27 -12.70
N LEU A 110 -1.19 13.08 -12.99
CA LEU A 110 0.14 12.84 -13.54
C LEU A 110 0.04 12.37 -14.99
N PRO A 111 1.06 12.62 -15.82
CA PRO A 111 1.07 12.13 -17.20
C PRO A 111 1.10 10.60 -17.24
N GLN A 112 0.33 10.02 -18.15
CA GLN A 112 0.37 8.59 -18.42
C GLN A 112 1.63 8.28 -19.24
N ASN A 113 2.46 7.39 -18.75
CA ASN A 113 3.73 7.01 -19.37
C ASN A 113 3.75 5.51 -19.69
N GLU A 114 3.59 5.18 -20.97
CA GLU A 114 3.58 3.80 -21.47
C GLU A 114 4.89 3.07 -21.15
N LYS A 115 6.01 3.73 -21.36
CA LYS A 115 7.33 3.14 -21.08
C LYS A 115 7.47 2.75 -19.60
N ARG A 116 6.97 3.60 -18.70
CA ARG A 116 6.97 3.28 -17.26
C ARG A 116 6.07 2.07 -16.94
N VAL A 117 4.91 1.94 -17.58
CA VAL A 117 4.05 0.76 -17.44
C VAL A 117 4.79 -0.50 -17.87
N GLU A 118 5.47 -0.47 -19.02
CA GLU A 118 6.24 -1.60 -19.54
C GLU A 118 7.42 -1.97 -18.63
N GLU A 119 8.16 -0.99 -18.12
CA GLU A 119 9.22 -1.18 -17.15
C GLU A 119 8.74 -1.92 -15.90
N VAL A 120 7.66 -1.42 -15.27
CA VAL A 120 7.11 -2.02 -14.06
C VAL A 120 6.55 -3.42 -14.32
N LEU A 121 5.84 -3.61 -15.42
CA LEU A 121 5.33 -4.94 -15.78
C LEU A 121 6.45 -5.92 -16.09
N SER A 122 7.53 -5.49 -16.72
CA SER A 122 8.71 -6.32 -16.98
C SER A 122 9.37 -6.77 -15.69
N GLN A 123 9.59 -5.85 -14.73
CA GLN A 123 10.15 -6.15 -13.41
C GLN A 123 9.33 -7.20 -12.64
N LEU A 124 8.01 -7.17 -12.80
CA LEU A 124 7.08 -8.11 -12.15
C LEU A 124 6.77 -9.36 -13.00
N GLY A 125 7.43 -9.55 -14.15
CA GLY A 125 7.22 -10.69 -15.04
C GLY A 125 5.81 -10.75 -15.63
N LEU A 126 5.23 -9.59 -15.97
CA LEU A 126 3.86 -9.45 -16.48
C LEU A 126 3.76 -8.70 -17.82
N LEU A 127 4.88 -8.40 -18.48
CA LEU A 127 4.87 -7.59 -19.70
C LEU A 127 3.95 -8.17 -20.78
N GLU A 128 3.99 -9.50 -20.97
CA GLU A 128 3.14 -10.24 -21.92
C GLU A 128 1.64 -10.16 -21.60
N LYS A 129 1.31 -9.85 -20.35
CA LYS A 129 -0.08 -9.70 -19.87
C LYS A 129 -0.61 -8.28 -19.96
N LYS A 130 0.18 -7.32 -20.47
CA LYS A 130 -0.16 -5.90 -20.54
C LYS A 130 -1.57 -5.64 -21.08
N ASN A 131 -1.95 -6.33 -22.14
CA ASN A 131 -3.25 -6.16 -22.81
C ASN A 131 -4.32 -7.16 -22.36
N SER A 132 -3.99 -8.07 -21.45
CA SER A 132 -4.93 -9.06 -20.93
C SER A 132 -5.99 -8.40 -20.05
N ARG A 133 -7.22 -8.94 -20.04
CA ARG A 133 -8.25 -8.58 -19.06
C ARG A 133 -7.92 -9.19 -17.71
N ILE A 134 -8.33 -8.55 -16.64
CA ILE A 134 -8.06 -9.00 -15.27
C ILE A 134 -8.62 -10.40 -15.00
N ASN A 135 -9.80 -10.73 -15.54
CA ASN A 135 -10.44 -12.04 -15.37
C ASN A 135 -9.64 -13.20 -16.01
N ASN A 136 -8.67 -12.92 -16.88
CA ASN A 136 -7.81 -13.91 -17.51
C ASN A 136 -6.49 -14.11 -16.75
N LEU A 137 -6.33 -13.52 -15.58
CA LEU A 137 -5.14 -13.63 -14.75
C LEU A 137 -5.34 -14.66 -13.64
N SER A 138 -4.27 -15.37 -13.30
CA SER A 138 -4.25 -16.10 -12.03
C SER A 138 -4.25 -15.14 -10.84
N GLN A 139 -4.61 -15.62 -9.66
CA GLN A 139 -4.62 -14.82 -8.44
C GLN A 139 -3.25 -14.16 -8.17
N GLY A 140 -2.14 -14.90 -8.32
CA GLY A 140 -0.80 -14.37 -8.16
C GLY A 140 -0.42 -13.34 -9.25
N GLN A 141 -0.94 -13.48 -10.48
CA GLN A 141 -0.77 -12.45 -11.50
C GLN A 141 -1.55 -11.19 -11.16
N ALA A 142 -2.80 -11.32 -10.70
CA ALA A 142 -3.62 -10.18 -10.26
C ALA A 142 -2.97 -9.46 -9.07
N GLN A 143 -2.39 -10.20 -8.12
CA GLN A 143 -1.63 -9.60 -7.01
C GLN A 143 -0.44 -8.79 -7.51
N ARG A 144 0.34 -9.32 -8.45
CA ARG A 144 1.46 -8.58 -9.05
C ARG A 144 1.00 -7.35 -9.84
N VAL A 145 -0.17 -7.36 -10.46
CA VAL A 145 -0.76 -6.15 -11.08
C VAL A 145 -1.13 -5.11 -10.02
N ALA A 146 -1.64 -5.53 -8.84
CA ALA A 146 -1.92 -4.60 -7.74
C ALA A 146 -0.62 -3.96 -7.21
N ILE A 147 0.47 -4.72 -7.11
CA ILE A 147 1.80 -4.19 -6.77
C ILE A 147 2.26 -3.21 -7.85
N ALA A 148 2.17 -3.58 -9.14
CA ALA A 148 2.53 -2.71 -10.26
C ALA A 148 1.80 -1.35 -10.18
N ARG A 149 0.49 -1.39 -9.89
CA ARG A 149 -0.33 -0.18 -9.73
C ARG A 149 0.15 0.69 -8.57
N ALA A 150 0.52 0.07 -7.44
CA ALA A 150 0.99 0.79 -6.26
C ALA A 150 2.32 1.51 -6.50
N VAL A 151 3.25 0.92 -7.27
CA VAL A 151 4.59 1.48 -7.48
C VAL A 151 4.73 2.32 -8.75
N LEU A 152 3.69 2.40 -9.59
CA LEU A 152 3.76 3.04 -10.90
C LEU A 152 4.15 4.51 -10.81
N ASN A 153 3.57 5.25 -9.88
CA ASN A 153 3.80 6.67 -9.66
C ASN A 153 5.09 6.98 -8.86
N LYS A 154 5.94 5.97 -8.59
CA LYS A 154 7.14 6.10 -7.75
C LYS A 154 6.82 6.71 -6.37
N PRO A 155 5.92 6.10 -5.59
CA PRO A 155 5.50 6.65 -4.31
C PRO A 155 6.68 6.66 -3.32
N ALA A 156 6.64 7.61 -2.38
CA ALA A 156 7.59 7.66 -1.27
C ALA A 156 7.27 6.62 -0.18
N VAL A 157 6.01 6.21 -0.09
CA VAL A 157 5.51 5.24 0.89
C VAL A 157 4.67 4.18 0.20
N ILE A 158 4.91 2.92 0.55
CA ILE A 158 4.09 1.77 0.14
C ILE A 158 3.45 1.18 1.39
N LEU A 159 2.12 1.13 1.40
CA LEU A 159 1.30 0.52 2.44
C LEU A 159 0.67 -0.76 1.89
N ALA A 160 0.90 -1.89 2.54
CA ALA A 160 0.36 -3.17 2.12
C ALA A 160 -0.46 -3.82 3.25
N ASP A 161 -1.73 -4.07 2.98
CA ASP A 161 -2.65 -4.69 3.92
C ASP A 161 -2.84 -6.16 3.58
N GLU A 162 -2.32 -7.05 4.44
CA GLU A 162 -2.40 -8.51 4.32
C GLU A 162 -2.08 -9.03 2.89
N PRO A 163 -0.95 -8.62 2.28
CA PRO A 163 -0.68 -8.88 0.86
C PRO A 163 -0.50 -10.36 0.51
N THR A 164 -0.39 -11.23 1.51
CA THR A 164 -0.15 -12.67 1.35
C THR A 164 -1.30 -13.55 1.85
N SER A 165 -2.36 -12.98 2.42
CA SER A 165 -3.42 -13.72 3.13
C SER A 165 -4.19 -14.75 2.29
N ALA A 166 -4.17 -14.62 0.97
CA ALA A 166 -4.89 -15.50 0.04
C ALA A 166 -3.94 -16.39 -0.80
N LEU A 167 -2.66 -16.51 -0.38
CA LEU A 167 -1.62 -17.20 -1.12
C LEU A 167 -1.07 -18.40 -0.35
N ASP A 168 -0.64 -19.42 -1.07
CA ASP A 168 0.19 -20.49 -0.50
C ASP A 168 1.59 -19.95 -0.14
N ASP A 169 2.33 -20.73 0.65
CA ASP A 169 3.62 -20.32 1.22
C ASP A 169 4.61 -19.84 0.16
N LYS A 170 4.75 -20.58 -0.94
CA LYS A 170 5.69 -20.27 -2.01
C LYS A 170 5.34 -18.97 -2.76
N ASN A 171 4.05 -18.73 -2.96
CA ASN A 171 3.59 -17.51 -3.61
C ASN A 171 3.62 -16.31 -2.64
N ALA A 172 3.36 -16.55 -1.34
CA ALA A 172 3.49 -15.53 -0.30
C ALA A 172 4.94 -15.00 -0.21
N ASP A 173 5.92 -15.89 -0.16
CA ASP A 173 7.35 -15.52 -0.14
C ASP A 173 7.73 -14.66 -1.36
N ARG A 174 7.29 -15.06 -2.54
CA ARG A 174 7.55 -14.31 -3.78
C ARG A 174 6.93 -12.91 -3.77
N VAL A 175 5.73 -12.78 -3.23
CA VAL A 175 5.05 -11.47 -3.15
C VAL A 175 5.81 -10.53 -2.22
N ILE A 176 6.31 -11.02 -1.10
CA ILE A 176 7.09 -10.19 -0.17
C ILE A 176 8.43 -9.79 -0.78
N ASP A 177 9.13 -10.70 -1.44
CA ASP A 177 10.37 -10.38 -2.14
C ASP A 177 10.13 -9.28 -3.19
N LEU A 178 9.10 -9.44 -4.03
CA LEU A 178 8.71 -8.43 -5.02
C LEU A 178 8.34 -7.08 -4.40
N LEU A 179 7.63 -7.07 -3.28
CA LEU A 179 7.29 -5.84 -2.56
C LEU A 179 8.53 -5.15 -2.01
N THR A 180 9.41 -5.90 -1.38
CA THR A 180 10.66 -5.40 -0.80
C THR A 180 11.60 -4.86 -1.89
N GLU A 181 11.75 -5.60 -3.00
CA GLU A 181 12.52 -5.16 -4.15
C GLU A 181 11.93 -3.90 -4.78
N ALA A 182 10.62 -3.86 -5.00
CA ALA A 182 9.95 -2.70 -5.58
C ALA A 182 10.06 -1.46 -4.67
N ALA A 183 9.97 -1.62 -3.34
CA ALA A 183 10.17 -0.54 -2.39
C ALA A 183 11.62 -0.03 -2.45
N THR A 184 12.60 -0.93 -2.41
CA THR A 184 14.03 -0.59 -2.48
C THR A 184 14.38 0.14 -3.77
N GLN A 185 13.93 -0.38 -4.93
CA GLN A 185 14.20 0.23 -6.25
C GLN A 185 13.59 1.64 -6.40
N ASN A 186 12.50 1.92 -5.70
CA ASN A 186 11.86 3.23 -5.71
C ASN A 186 12.31 4.12 -4.53
N ASN A 187 13.24 3.66 -3.68
CA ASN A 187 13.65 4.32 -2.43
C ASN A 187 12.44 4.69 -1.55
N ALA A 188 11.45 3.78 -1.50
CA ALA A 188 10.20 3.95 -0.79
C ALA A 188 10.25 3.29 0.59
N THR A 189 9.61 3.92 1.57
CA THR A 189 9.32 3.32 2.87
C THR A 189 8.21 2.28 2.70
N LEU A 190 8.39 1.07 3.23
CA LEU A 190 7.40 -0.01 3.15
C LEU A 190 6.84 -0.33 4.53
N LEU A 191 5.52 -0.32 4.66
CA LEU A 191 4.81 -0.81 5.85
C LEU A 191 3.81 -1.90 5.45
N VAL A 192 4.03 -3.11 5.96
CA VAL A 192 3.18 -4.29 5.68
C VAL A 192 2.41 -4.67 6.93
N ALA A 193 1.09 -4.53 6.91
CA ALA A 193 0.23 -5.11 7.94
C ALA A 193 0.00 -6.58 7.65
N THR A 194 0.27 -7.42 8.65
CA THR A 194 0.09 -8.86 8.53
C THR A 194 -0.02 -9.54 9.89
N HIS A 195 -0.62 -10.72 9.90
CA HIS A 195 -0.54 -11.67 11.02
C HIS A 195 0.44 -12.83 10.70
N ASP A 196 1.03 -12.85 9.49
CA ASP A 196 1.93 -13.91 9.05
C ASP A 196 3.31 -13.79 9.70
N GLN A 197 3.59 -14.70 10.62
CA GLN A 197 4.84 -14.74 11.38
C GLN A 197 6.07 -15.02 10.49
N ARG A 198 5.89 -15.62 9.31
CA ARG A 198 6.98 -15.93 8.38
C ARG A 198 7.68 -14.68 7.88
N LEU A 199 6.96 -13.58 7.77
CA LEU A 199 7.49 -12.31 7.29
C LEU A 199 8.51 -11.67 8.25
N LYS A 200 8.51 -12.07 9.53
CA LYS A 200 9.48 -11.60 10.53
C LYS A 200 10.92 -11.94 10.19
N THR A 201 11.15 -12.99 9.43
CA THR A 201 12.50 -13.36 8.98
C THR A 201 13.02 -12.45 7.88
N LYS A 202 12.13 -11.85 7.08
CA LYS A 202 12.46 -11.00 5.93
C LYS A 202 12.50 -9.51 6.31
N ILE A 203 11.60 -9.06 7.19
CA ILE A 203 11.51 -7.66 7.64
C ILE A 203 11.67 -7.65 9.16
N LYS A 204 12.77 -7.08 9.63
CA LYS A 204 13.16 -7.12 11.06
C LYS A 204 12.46 -6.06 11.90
N ASN A 205 12.21 -4.88 11.34
CA ASN A 205 11.56 -3.80 12.08
C ASN A 205 10.06 -4.08 12.25
N GLN A 206 9.54 -3.92 13.46
CA GLN A 206 8.17 -4.33 13.78
C GLN A 206 7.49 -3.31 14.69
N ILE A 207 6.22 -3.06 14.41
CA ILE A 207 5.28 -2.36 15.29
C ILE A 207 4.23 -3.36 15.70
N GLN A 208 3.96 -3.47 17.00
CA GLN A 208 2.93 -4.35 17.56
C GLN A 208 1.71 -3.52 17.95
N LEU A 209 0.51 -3.93 17.47
CA LEU A 209 -0.80 -3.39 17.87
C LEU A 209 -1.50 -4.32 18.87
#